data_393d6a2a88d5d83dfa4f47c557844817
#
_entry.id   393d6a2a88d5d83dfa4f47c557844817
#
_cell.length_a   1.000
_cell.length_b   1.000
_cell.length_c   1.000
_cell.angle_alpha   90.00
_cell.angle_beta   90.00
_cell.angle_gamma   90.00
#
_symmetry.space_group_name_H-M   'P 1'
#
loop_
_entity.id
_entity.type
_entity.pdbx_description
1 polymer ?
#
loop_
_entity_poly.entity_id
_entity_poly.type
_entity_poly.pdbx_seq_one_letter_code
_entity_poly.pdbx_strand_id
1 'polypeptide(L)'
;MIARGRVFTPQRRSPETGVLGTVDIPDHIDIIADLPNGAQATYTFSTVCGLAPGSGAWLFGSEGTLHFDQESSKLFGGRCGDKALQEIPIAPEKAGKWRVEEEFIGAIRGEEELRFTTFADGVKYMEFTEAVHRSLLSGEVVSLPLANVHA
;
A
#
# COMPACT_ATOMS: atom_id res chain seq x y z
N MET A 1 -7.96 5.92 11.10
CA MET A 1 -7.50 6.49 9.81
C MET A 1 -8.52 7.46 9.23
N ILE A 2 -8.08 8.42 8.44
CA ILE A 2 -8.93 9.32 7.65
C ILE A 2 -8.41 9.35 6.21
N ALA A 3 -9.31 9.39 5.24
CA ALA A 3 -8.99 9.45 3.81
C ALA A 3 -9.67 10.67 3.13
N ARG A 4 -8.98 11.25 2.16
CA ARG A 4 -9.50 12.25 1.24
C ARG A 4 -9.14 11.86 -0.17
N GLY A 5 -10.11 11.95 -1.06
CA GLY A 5 -9.88 11.63 -2.47
C GLY A 5 -10.64 12.58 -3.39
N ARG A 6 -10.16 12.68 -4.61
CA ARG A 6 -10.76 13.55 -5.62
C ARG A 6 -10.61 12.96 -7.01
N VAL A 7 -11.61 13.20 -7.85
CA VAL A 7 -11.54 12.99 -9.29
C VAL A 7 -11.05 14.28 -9.93
N PHE A 8 -9.82 14.30 -10.40
CA PHE A 8 -9.25 15.44 -11.14
C PHE A 8 -9.49 15.32 -12.64
N THR A 9 -9.68 14.09 -13.15
CA THR A 9 -9.99 13.82 -14.54
C THR A 9 -11.41 13.24 -14.66
N PRO A 10 -12.45 14.09 -14.68
CA PRO A 10 -13.85 13.65 -14.57
C PRO A 10 -14.34 12.88 -15.81
N GLN A 11 -13.60 12.90 -16.90
CA GLN A 11 -13.91 12.16 -18.13
C GLN A 11 -12.66 11.52 -18.69
N ARG A 12 -12.75 10.27 -19.08
CA ARG A 12 -11.68 9.54 -19.75
C ARG A 12 -12.19 8.83 -20.99
N ARG A 13 -11.35 8.75 -22.01
CA ARG A 13 -11.65 7.98 -23.21
C ARG A 13 -11.23 6.53 -22.99
N SER A 14 -12.16 5.60 -23.21
CA SER A 14 -11.84 4.16 -23.19
C SER A 14 -10.79 3.86 -24.26
N PRO A 15 -9.68 3.19 -23.92
CA PRO A 15 -8.67 2.80 -24.90
C PRO A 15 -9.19 1.75 -25.91
N GLU A 16 -10.18 0.94 -25.51
CA GLU A 16 -10.74 -0.12 -26.33
C GLU A 16 -11.78 0.39 -27.32
N THR A 17 -12.70 1.24 -26.85
CA THR A 17 -13.86 1.69 -27.65
C THR A 17 -13.74 3.12 -28.18
N GLY A 18 -12.81 3.91 -27.66
CA GLY A 18 -12.68 5.33 -27.98
C GLY A 18 -13.81 6.20 -27.40
N VAL A 19 -14.78 5.61 -26.68
CA VAL A 19 -15.91 6.33 -26.11
C VAL A 19 -15.48 7.11 -24.87
N LEU A 20 -15.97 8.34 -24.75
CA LEU A 20 -15.75 9.18 -23.57
C LEU A 20 -16.69 8.73 -22.45
N GLY A 21 -16.12 8.34 -21.31
CA GLY A 21 -16.86 7.92 -20.11
C GLY A 21 -16.63 8.86 -18.92
N THR A 22 -17.61 8.92 -18.03
CA THR A 22 -17.49 9.63 -16.76
C THR A 22 -16.65 8.81 -15.79
N VAL A 23 -15.80 9.48 -15.01
CA VAL A 23 -14.99 8.89 -13.93
C VAL A 23 -15.57 9.36 -12.60
N ASP A 24 -16.00 8.43 -11.78
CA ASP A 24 -16.59 8.64 -10.45
C ASP A 24 -15.73 8.09 -9.30
N ILE A 25 -14.71 7.30 -9.64
CA ILE A 25 -13.72 6.80 -8.68
C ILE A 25 -12.57 7.81 -8.57
N PRO A 26 -12.15 8.19 -7.35
CA PRO A 26 -11.02 9.10 -7.16
C PRO A 26 -9.76 8.62 -7.89
N ASP A 27 -9.12 9.51 -8.62
CA ASP A 27 -7.83 9.29 -9.28
C ASP A 27 -6.64 9.84 -8.45
N HIS A 28 -6.96 10.42 -7.28
CA HIS A 28 -6.01 10.80 -6.24
C HIS A 28 -6.64 10.58 -4.86
N ILE A 29 -5.91 9.90 -3.97
CA ILE A 29 -6.33 9.62 -2.59
C ILE A 29 -5.14 9.83 -1.66
N ASP A 30 -5.36 10.61 -0.58
CA ASP A 30 -4.47 10.71 0.56
C ASP A 30 -5.11 10.08 1.79
N ILE A 31 -4.31 9.36 2.58
CA ILE A 31 -4.75 8.69 3.79
C ILE A 31 -3.75 9.01 4.91
N ILE A 32 -4.28 9.33 6.09
CA ILE A 32 -3.50 9.42 7.33
C ILE A 32 -4.04 8.40 8.31
N ALA A 33 -3.15 7.61 8.90
CA ALA A 33 -3.52 6.57 9.86
C ALA A 33 -2.58 6.57 11.07
N ASP A 34 -3.15 6.45 12.25
CA ASP A 34 -2.41 6.12 13.47
C ASP A 34 -2.35 4.61 13.62
N LEU A 35 -1.16 4.09 13.88
CA LEU A 35 -0.90 2.65 14.03
C LEU A 35 -0.88 2.27 15.51
N PRO A 36 -1.20 1.01 15.86
CA PRO A 36 -1.26 0.55 17.26
C PRO A 36 0.04 0.73 18.03
N ASN A 37 1.19 0.76 17.35
CA ASN A 37 2.52 0.98 17.96
C ASN A 37 2.85 2.45 18.19
N GLY A 38 1.91 3.38 17.94
CA GLY A 38 2.10 4.82 18.08
C GLY A 38 2.73 5.52 16.87
N ALA A 39 3.07 4.80 15.81
CA ALA A 39 3.53 5.41 14.57
C ALA A 39 2.35 6.03 13.80
N GLN A 40 2.64 7.06 13.03
CA GLN A 40 1.70 7.63 12.05
C GLN A 40 2.14 7.24 10.65
N ALA A 41 1.19 6.80 9.82
CA ALA A 41 1.41 6.49 8.43
C ALA A 41 0.64 7.46 7.53
N THR A 42 1.26 7.86 6.44
CA THR A 42 0.63 8.62 5.35
C THR A 42 0.76 7.84 4.06
N TYR A 43 -0.32 7.78 3.28
CA TYR A 43 -0.34 7.13 1.98
C TYR A 43 -0.87 8.12 0.96
N THR A 44 -0.21 8.18 -0.19
CA THR A 44 -0.70 8.90 -1.37
C THR A 44 -0.79 7.93 -2.54
N PHE A 45 -1.97 7.78 -3.09
CA PHE A 45 -2.21 7.01 -4.32
C PHE A 45 -2.72 7.98 -5.39
N SER A 46 -2.00 8.08 -6.49
CA SER A 46 -2.35 9.02 -7.55
C SER A 46 -1.99 8.49 -8.92
N THR A 47 -2.90 8.65 -9.86
CA THR A 47 -2.66 8.40 -11.30
C THR A 47 -2.56 9.69 -12.11
N VAL A 48 -2.60 10.84 -11.43
CA VAL A 48 -2.65 12.17 -12.08
C VAL A 48 -1.49 13.09 -11.70
N CYS A 49 -0.63 12.67 -10.78
CA CYS A 49 0.59 13.42 -10.44
C CYS A 49 1.66 13.19 -11.51
N GLY A 50 1.88 14.21 -12.36
CA GLY A 50 2.97 14.19 -13.33
C GLY A 50 4.32 14.43 -12.66
N LEU A 51 5.39 13.75 -13.13
CA LEU A 51 6.75 13.87 -12.62
C LEU A 51 6.87 13.60 -11.10
N ALA A 52 5.97 12.80 -10.56
CA ALA A 52 6.04 12.35 -9.18
C ALA A 52 7.28 11.47 -8.96
N PRO A 53 7.84 11.44 -7.75
CA PRO A 53 8.79 10.39 -7.39
C PRO A 53 8.14 9.03 -7.63
N GLY A 54 8.92 8.03 -8.01
CA GLY A 54 8.45 6.67 -8.23
C GLY A 54 7.74 6.09 -7.00
N SER A 55 7.07 4.95 -7.19
CA SER A 55 6.41 4.25 -6.09
C SER A 55 7.44 3.75 -5.07
N GLY A 56 7.14 3.93 -3.79
CA GLY A 56 8.05 3.54 -2.72
C GLY A 56 7.49 3.77 -1.33
N ALA A 57 8.28 3.46 -0.32
CA ALA A 57 7.93 3.67 1.06
C ALA A 57 9.09 4.27 1.85
N TRP A 58 8.77 5.25 2.69
CA TRP A 58 9.70 5.87 3.62
C TRP A 58 9.32 5.53 5.05
N LEU A 59 10.29 5.09 5.84
CA LEU A 59 10.13 4.84 7.26
C LEU A 59 11.09 5.75 8.01
N PHE A 60 10.53 6.66 8.79
CA PHE A 60 11.28 7.60 9.62
C PHE A 60 11.23 7.13 11.07
N GLY A 61 12.36 6.74 11.61
CA GLY A 61 12.49 6.30 12.99
C GLY A 61 13.38 7.23 13.80
N SER A 62 13.40 7.03 15.12
CA SER A 62 14.25 7.81 16.05
C SER A 62 15.75 7.62 15.80
N GLU A 63 16.16 6.50 15.23
CA GLU A 63 17.58 6.18 15.00
C GLU A 63 18.02 6.35 13.55
N GLY A 64 17.08 6.51 12.62
CA GLY A 64 17.42 6.64 11.20
C GLY A 64 16.21 6.53 10.28
N THR A 65 16.49 6.46 8.99
CA THR A 65 15.50 6.41 7.93
C THR A 65 15.76 5.21 7.02
N LEU A 66 14.67 4.53 6.62
CA LEU A 66 14.69 3.55 5.53
C LEU A 66 13.85 4.07 4.36
N HIS A 67 14.28 3.78 3.15
CA HIS A 67 13.54 4.05 1.92
C HIS A 67 13.55 2.82 1.04
N PHE A 68 12.38 2.31 0.75
CA PHE A 68 12.19 1.26 -0.27
C PHE A 68 11.75 1.92 -1.58
N ASP A 69 12.58 1.77 -2.61
CA ASP A 69 12.26 2.15 -3.99
C ASP A 69 11.68 0.94 -4.71
N GLN A 70 10.40 0.98 -5.02
CA GLN A 70 9.69 -0.12 -5.65
C GLN A 70 10.10 -0.33 -7.10
N GLU A 71 10.45 0.74 -7.82
CA GLU A 71 10.80 0.64 -9.24
C GLU A 71 12.11 -0.11 -9.44
N SER A 72 13.14 0.22 -8.66
CA SER A 72 14.43 -0.46 -8.68
C SER A 72 14.48 -1.70 -7.79
N SER A 73 13.44 -1.94 -6.95
CA SER A 73 13.39 -2.97 -5.91
C SER A 73 14.59 -2.89 -4.94
N LYS A 74 15.02 -1.68 -4.62
CA LYS A 74 16.15 -1.41 -3.75
C LYS A 74 15.72 -0.85 -2.41
N LEU A 75 16.50 -1.21 -1.38
CA LEU A 75 16.37 -0.67 -0.04
C LEU A 75 17.55 0.26 0.24
N PHE A 76 17.24 1.44 0.76
CA PHE A 76 18.24 2.41 1.23
C PHE A 76 18.04 2.68 2.71
N GLY A 77 19.11 2.97 3.41
CA GLY A 77 19.04 3.31 4.83
C GLY A 77 20.16 4.27 5.25
N GLY A 78 19.89 4.98 6.33
CA GLY A 78 20.86 5.87 6.97
C GLY A 78 20.49 6.08 8.43
N ARG A 79 21.50 6.24 9.29
CA ARG A 79 21.32 6.57 10.69
C ARG A 79 21.20 8.07 10.89
N CYS A 80 20.67 8.48 12.03
CA CYS A 80 20.66 9.89 12.42
C CYS A 80 22.11 10.44 12.43
N GLY A 81 22.31 11.56 11.71
CA GLY A 81 23.62 12.17 11.51
C GLY A 81 24.33 11.79 10.21
N ASP A 82 23.89 10.79 9.51
CA ASP A 82 24.42 10.49 8.17
C ASP A 82 24.04 11.58 7.17
N LYS A 83 24.91 11.81 6.19
CA LYS A 83 24.71 12.86 5.19
C LYS A 83 23.79 12.42 4.04
N ALA A 84 23.65 11.11 3.84
CA ALA A 84 22.81 10.54 2.77
C ALA A 84 22.44 9.08 3.10
N LEU A 85 21.34 8.62 2.52
CA LEU A 85 20.99 7.21 2.52
C LEU A 85 21.98 6.42 1.66
N GLN A 86 22.31 5.23 2.11
CA GLN A 86 23.14 4.27 1.38
C GLN A 86 22.32 3.05 1.00
N GLU A 87 22.60 2.44 -0.14
CA GLU A 87 21.94 1.20 -0.52
C GLU A 87 22.27 0.09 0.50
N ILE A 88 21.24 -0.58 0.97
CA ILE A 88 21.36 -1.77 1.81
C ILE A 88 21.23 -2.97 0.86
N PRO A 89 22.33 -3.67 0.53
CA PRO A 89 22.27 -4.78 -0.41
C PRO A 89 21.44 -5.93 0.18
N ILE A 90 20.52 -6.45 -0.63
CA ILE A 90 19.71 -7.62 -0.28
C ILE A 90 20.39 -8.84 -0.89
N ALA A 91 20.87 -9.74 -0.05
CA ALA A 91 21.48 -10.98 -0.50
C ALA A 91 20.46 -11.82 -1.29
N PRO A 92 20.86 -12.49 -2.39
CA PRO A 92 19.93 -13.21 -3.27
C PRO A 92 19.02 -14.22 -2.55
N GLU A 93 19.52 -14.85 -1.51
CA GLU A 93 18.77 -15.82 -0.70
C GLU A 93 17.71 -15.17 0.20
N LYS A 94 17.81 -13.86 0.43
CA LYS A 94 16.84 -13.06 1.19
C LYS A 94 15.89 -12.27 0.29
N ALA A 95 16.16 -12.23 -1.01
CA ALA A 95 15.30 -11.55 -1.96
C ALA A 95 13.96 -12.28 -2.08
N GLY A 96 12.87 -11.53 -1.94
CA GLY A 96 11.53 -12.05 -2.14
C GLY A 96 11.34 -12.59 -3.56
N LYS A 97 10.58 -13.68 -3.68
CA LYS A 97 10.17 -14.25 -4.96
C LYS A 97 8.66 -14.46 -4.95
N TRP A 98 8.06 -14.36 -6.11
CA TRP A 98 6.67 -14.76 -6.27
C TRP A 98 6.56 -16.27 -6.15
N ARG A 99 5.86 -16.76 -5.11
CA ARG A 99 5.71 -18.17 -4.80
C ARG A 99 4.27 -18.52 -4.34
N VAL A 100 3.32 -17.67 -4.66
CA VAL A 100 1.95 -17.80 -4.15
C VAL A 100 1.32 -19.13 -4.59
N GLU A 101 1.47 -19.50 -5.86
CA GLU A 101 0.92 -20.74 -6.40
C GLU A 101 1.62 -21.97 -5.81
N GLU A 102 2.94 -21.93 -5.68
CA GLU A 102 3.73 -23.00 -5.09
C GLU A 102 3.35 -23.23 -3.63
N GLU A 103 3.30 -22.16 -2.83
CA GLU A 103 2.93 -22.21 -1.42
C GLU A 103 1.49 -22.67 -1.22
N PHE A 104 0.56 -22.23 -2.06
CA PHE A 104 -0.84 -22.65 -2.00
C PHE A 104 -0.99 -24.15 -2.26
N ILE A 105 -0.37 -24.66 -3.32
CA ILE A 105 -0.41 -26.08 -3.64
C ILE A 105 0.35 -26.91 -2.60
N GLY A 106 1.52 -26.45 -2.16
CA GLY A 106 2.30 -27.11 -1.11
C GLY A 106 1.53 -27.23 0.20
N ALA A 107 0.82 -26.17 0.59
CA ALA A 107 -0.02 -26.19 1.78
C ALA A 107 -1.20 -27.16 1.67
N ILE A 108 -1.87 -27.26 0.50
CA ILE A 108 -2.93 -28.26 0.27
C ILE A 108 -2.40 -29.68 0.42
N ARG A 109 -1.15 -29.91 -0.02
CA ARG A 109 -0.49 -31.24 0.06
C ARG A 109 0.13 -31.52 1.44
N GLY A 110 0.18 -30.53 2.34
CA GLY A 110 0.86 -30.64 3.62
C GLY A 110 2.39 -30.68 3.52
N GLU A 111 2.96 -30.18 2.43
CA GLU A 111 4.40 -30.16 2.13
C GLU A 111 5.09 -28.91 2.68
N GLU A 112 4.38 -27.79 2.78
CA GLU A 112 4.89 -26.53 3.32
C GLU A 112 3.77 -25.70 3.97
N GLU A 113 4.17 -24.75 4.84
CA GLU A 113 3.25 -23.79 5.45
C GLU A 113 3.15 -22.54 4.59
N LEU A 114 1.96 -21.91 4.60
CA LEU A 114 1.75 -20.60 4.00
C LEU A 114 2.55 -19.54 4.79
N ARG A 115 3.44 -18.86 4.12
CA ARG A 115 4.32 -17.85 4.74
C ARG A 115 3.76 -16.44 4.67
N PHE A 116 3.12 -16.10 3.55
CA PHE A 116 2.60 -14.77 3.28
C PHE A 116 1.21 -14.83 2.68
N THR A 117 0.42 -13.81 2.98
CA THR A 117 -0.88 -13.53 2.35
C THR A 117 -1.86 -14.69 2.46
N THR A 118 -2.24 -15.02 3.69
CA THR A 118 -3.35 -15.94 3.95
C THR A 118 -4.69 -15.25 3.63
N PHE A 119 -5.79 -16.02 3.56
CA PHE A 119 -7.15 -15.44 3.46
C PHE A 119 -7.47 -14.52 4.64
N ALA A 120 -6.95 -14.82 5.84
CA ALA A 120 -7.09 -13.94 7.01
C ALA A 120 -6.38 -12.59 6.81
N ASP A 121 -5.23 -12.58 6.15
CA ASP A 121 -4.56 -11.32 5.77
C ASP A 121 -5.34 -10.60 4.65
N GLY A 122 -5.91 -11.36 3.71
CA GLY A 122 -6.80 -10.82 2.68
C GLY A 122 -8.00 -10.06 3.27
N VAL A 123 -8.61 -10.60 4.33
CA VAL A 123 -9.69 -9.90 5.05
C VAL A 123 -9.22 -8.55 5.59
N LYS A 124 -8.03 -8.49 6.22
CA LYS A 124 -7.47 -7.22 6.73
C LYS A 124 -7.22 -6.19 5.62
N TYR A 125 -6.75 -6.64 4.46
CA TYR A 125 -6.58 -5.74 3.31
C TYR A 125 -7.90 -5.20 2.80
N MET A 126 -8.94 -6.04 2.76
CA MET A 126 -10.28 -5.60 2.37
C MET A 126 -10.91 -4.68 3.41
N GLU A 127 -10.70 -4.94 4.71
CA GLU A 127 -11.12 -4.01 5.78
C GLU A 127 -10.47 -2.63 5.63
N PHE A 128 -9.17 -2.59 5.30
CA PHE A 128 -8.49 -1.32 5.04
C PHE A 128 -9.10 -0.59 3.84
N THR A 129 -9.34 -1.29 2.73
CA THR A 129 -9.96 -0.72 1.53
C THR A 129 -11.36 -0.18 1.82
N GLU A 130 -12.16 -0.94 2.55
CA GLU A 130 -13.51 -0.54 2.97
C GLU A 130 -13.48 0.66 3.93
N ALA A 131 -12.51 0.70 4.86
CA ALA A 131 -12.34 1.84 5.76
C ALA A 131 -11.99 3.12 5.01
N VAL A 132 -11.13 3.02 3.98
CA VAL A 132 -10.83 4.14 3.08
C VAL A 132 -12.11 4.62 2.39
N HIS A 133 -12.89 3.71 1.82
CA HIS A 133 -14.13 4.03 1.14
C HIS A 133 -15.13 4.72 2.08
N ARG A 134 -15.35 4.19 3.28
CA ARG A 134 -16.23 4.81 4.29
C ARG A 134 -15.77 6.20 4.68
N SER A 135 -14.47 6.39 4.88
CA SER A 135 -13.90 7.69 5.22
C SER A 135 -14.04 8.70 4.06
N LEU A 136 -13.87 8.27 2.82
CA LEU A 136 -14.10 9.11 1.63
C LEU A 136 -15.53 9.60 1.53
N LEU A 137 -16.51 8.73 1.85
CA LEU A 137 -17.94 9.08 1.79
C LEU A 137 -18.39 9.96 2.95
N SER A 138 -17.99 9.62 4.18
CA SER A 138 -18.43 10.32 5.40
C SER A 138 -17.62 11.58 5.68
N GLY A 139 -16.35 11.59 5.26
CA GLY A 139 -15.38 12.60 5.66
C GLY A 139 -14.88 12.45 7.10
N GLU A 140 -15.21 11.37 7.77
CA GLU A 140 -14.89 11.10 9.17
C GLU A 140 -13.74 10.11 9.34
N VAL A 141 -13.23 10.04 10.57
CA VAL A 141 -12.23 9.04 10.97
C VAL A 141 -12.90 7.67 11.08
N VAL A 142 -12.29 6.65 10.49
CA VAL A 142 -12.71 5.26 10.59
C VAL A 142 -11.67 4.46 11.38
N SER A 143 -12.14 3.68 12.36
CA SER A 143 -11.30 2.79 13.16
C SER A 143 -11.27 1.38 12.58
N LEU A 144 -10.13 0.72 12.70
CA LEU A 144 -9.94 -0.70 12.37
C LEU A 144 -9.68 -1.52 13.66
N PRO A 145 -10.12 -2.79 13.72
CA PRO A 145 -10.95 -3.48 12.71
C PRO A 145 -12.34 -2.88 12.57
N LEU A 146 -12.98 -3.11 11.41
CA LEU A 146 -14.32 -2.58 11.16
C LEU A 146 -15.34 -3.30 12.05
N ALA A 147 -16.16 -2.55 12.75
CA ALA A 147 -17.32 -3.11 13.46
C ALA A 147 -18.31 -3.72 12.45
N ASN A 148 -18.75 -4.98 12.69
CA ASN A 148 -19.79 -5.69 11.91
C ASN A 148 -19.38 -6.26 10.54
N VAL A 149 -18.10 -6.54 10.29
CA VAL A 149 -17.69 -7.28 9.07
C VAL A 149 -17.75 -8.80 9.29
N HIS A 150 -17.93 -9.25 10.54
CA HIS A 150 -17.91 -10.67 10.93
C HIS A 150 -19.29 -11.20 11.39
N ALA A 151 -20.39 -10.59 10.91
CA ALA A 151 -21.75 -11.07 11.21
C ALA A 151 -22.32 -11.89 10.06
#